data_83d04956d3c3d72de1488f1dccf842ca
#
_entry.id   83d04956d3c3d72de1488f1dccf842ca
#
_cell.length_a   1.000
_cell.length_b   1.000
_cell.length_c   1.000
_cell.angle_alpha   90.00
_cell.angle_beta   90.00
_cell.angle_gamma   90.00
#
_symmetry.space_group_name_H-M   'P 1'
#
loop_
_entity.id
_entity.type
_entity.pdbx_description
1 polymer ?
#
loop_
_entity_poly.entity_id
_entity_poly.type
_entity_poly.pdbx_seq_one_letter_code
_entity_poly.pdbx_strand_id
1 'polypeptide(L)'
;MLIASLAIFASLAGSELDSEPSMLLGLETRESKTLLSENAEDFYGLQLTPRDNRVCQVRAFFRGAPPRTARYCAGRVTGRQVARSGVAVLGVGETVQGIGTCFGRNRRIVAVRFFTGAGETVTAQTAACTGSFQEVRCQEGWVVQGVQLYFGGASWLRPQPGLQGLRPLCTARTAP
;
A
#
# COMPACT_ATOMS: atom_id res chain seq x y z
N MET A 1 14.31 -63.34 5.62
CA MET A 1 14.80 -62.14 6.33
C MET A 1 14.55 -60.95 5.43
N LEU A 2 13.39 -60.28 5.57
CA LEU A 2 12.97 -59.14 4.72
C LEU A 2 13.20 -57.87 5.52
N ILE A 3 14.07 -57.00 5.01
CA ILE A 3 14.34 -55.67 5.60
C ILE A 3 13.42 -54.69 4.88
N ALA A 4 12.43 -54.17 5.59
CA ALA A 4 11.56 -53.11 5.08
C ALA A 4 12.22 -51.74 5.32
N SER A 5 12.61 -51.07 4.23
CA SER A 5 13.07 -49.67 4.29
C SER A 5 11.91 -48.72 4.43
N LEU A 6 11.84 -48.03 5.57
CA LEU A 6 10.88 -46.99 5.84
C LEU A 6 11.41 -45.67 5.24
N ALA A 7 10.81 -45.19 4.15
CA ALA A 7 11.11 -43.88 3.61
C ALA A 7 10.32 -42.81 4.37
N ILE A 8 11.03 -41.97 5.12
CA ILE A 8 10.46 -40.80 5.80
C ILE A 8 10.38 -39.68 4.77
N PHE A 9 9.16 -39.38 4.29
CA PHE A 9 8.88 -38.15 3.54
C PHE A 9 8.78 -36.99 4.52
N ALA A 10 9.84 -36.17 4.56
CA ALA A 10 9.79 -34.86 5.21
C ALA A 10 8.95 -33.93 4.33
N SER A 11 7.69 -33.69 4.71
CA SER A 11 6.86 -32.63 4.13
C SER A 11 7.49 -31.27 4.51
N LEU A 12 8.11 -30.62 3.56
CA LEU A 12 8.38 -29.19 3.65
C LEU A 12 7.03 -28.45 3.55
N ALA A 13 6.46 -28.14 4.72
CA ALA A 13 5.38 -27.19 4.81
C ALA A 13 5.95 -25.81 4.44
N GLY A 14 5.79 -25.43 3.16
CA GLY A 14 5.94 -24.05 2.75
C GLY A 14 4.88 -23.25 3.51
N SER A 15 5.32 -22.33 4.34
CA SER A 15 4.45 -21.34 4.93
C SER A 15 3.94 -20.43 3.79
N GLU A 16 2.80 -20.80 3.18
CA GLU A 16 1.98 -19.86 2.45
C GLU A 16 1.62 -18.77 3.45
N LEU A 17 2.09 -17.56 3.17
CA LEU A 17 1.63 -16.36 3.86
C LEU A 17 0.12 -16.27 3.59
N ASP A 18 -0.68 -16.66 4.58
CA ASP A 18 -2.13 -16.44 4.60
C ASP A 18 -2.40 -14.94 4.64
N SER A 19 -2.32 -14.31 3.47
CA SER A 19 -2.81 -12.95 3.26
C SER A 19 -4.23 -13.05 2.74
N GLU A 20 -5.21 -12.80 3.60
CA GLU A 20 -6.57 -12.64 3.11
C GLU A 20 -6.62 -11.53 2.06
N PRO A 21 -7.37 -11.73 0.96
CA PRO A 21 -7.55 -10.71 -0.06
C PRO A 21 -8.31 -9.53 0.55
N SER A 22 -7.56 -8.55 1.05
CA SER A 22 -8.14 -7.30 1.53
C SER A 22 -8.86 -6.60 0.38
N MET A 23 -10.00 -5.97 0.68
CA MET A 23 -10.82 -5.29 -0.32
C MET A 23 -10.01 -4.22 -1.06
N LEU A 24 -10.21 -4.17 -2.38
CA LEU A 24 -9.64 -3.14 -3.23
C LEU A 24 -10.38 -1.81 -3.02
N LEU A 25 -9.64 -0.76 -2.75
CA LEU A 25 -10.11 0.62 -2.71
C LEU A 25 -9.90 1.26 -4.10
N GLY A 26 -10.96 1.46 -4.84
CA GLY A 26 -10.93 2.04 -6.18
C GLY A 26 -10.98 1.04 -7.32
N LEU A 27 -10.19 1.23 -8.37
CA LEU A 27 -10.22 0.46 -9.60
C LEU A 27 -8.97 -0.41 -9.75
N GLU A 28 -9.17 -1.68 -10.05
CA GLU A 28 -8.11 -2.57 -10.52
C GLU A 28 -7.73 -2.22 -11.95
N THR A 29 -6.43 -2.14 -12.23
CA THR A 29 -5.90 -1.87 -13.55
C THR A 29 -4.84 -2.90 -13.91
N ARG A 30 -4.45 -2.97 -15.19
CA ARG A 30 -3.42 -3.89 -15.66
C ARG A 30 -2.03 -3.59 -15.08
N GLU A 31 -1.76 -2.33 -14.76
CA GLU A 31 -0.48 -1.90 -14.21
C GLU A 31 -0.57 -1.84 -12.69
N SER A 32 0.03 -2.80 -12.02
CA SER A 32 0.11 -2.83 -10.57
C SER A 32 1.55 -2.90 -10.08
N LYS A 33 1.76 -2.43 -8.85
CA LYS A 33 3.03 -2.51 -8.14
C LYS A 33 2.78 -2.80 -6.68
N THR A 34 3.44 -3.82 -6.17
CA THR A 34 3.40 -4.16 -4.75
C THR A 34 4.57 -3.51 -4.01
N LEU A 35 4.28 -2.85 -2.90
CA LEU A 35 5.24 -2.30 -1.96
C LEU A 35 4.99 -2.99 -0.62
N LEU A 36 5.82 -3.98 -0.30
CA LEU A 36 5.66 -4.88 0.83
C LEU A 36 6.92 -4.87 1.70
N SER A 37 6.76 -4.97 3.01
CA SER A 37 7.84 -5.24 3.95
C SER A 37 8.10 -6.75 4.06
N GLU A 38 9.29 -7.12 4.50
CA GLU A 38 9.61 -8.49 4.89
C GLU A 38 9.03 -8.83 6.28
N ASN A 39 8.90 -7.81 7.15
CA ASN A 39 8.31 -7.94 8.49
C ASN A 39 6.95 -7.25 8.55
N ALA A 40 5.98 -7.86 9.24
CA ALA A 40 4.59 -7.41 9.30
C ALA A 40 4.43 -5.96 9.82
N GLU A 41 5.18 -5.58 10.83
CA GLU A 41 5.00 -4.31 11.56
C GLU A 41 5.86 -3.15 11.05
N ASP A 42 6.66 -3.36 10.01
CA ASP A 42 7.61 -2.36 9.54
C ASP A 42 6.94 -1.26 8.69
N PHE A 43 5.80 -1.55 8.06
CA PHE A 43 5.12 -0.55 7.25
C PHE A 43 4.51 0.55 8.15
N TYR A 44 4.97 1.79 7.99
CA TYR A 44 4.52 2.88 8.84
C TYR A 44 4.13 4.16 8.07
N GLY A 45 4.26 4.19 6.75
CA GLY A 45 3.94 5.42 6.05
C GLY A 45 3.90 5.35 4.53
N LEU A 46 3.25 6.35 3.94
CA LEU A 46 3.23 6.61 2.51
C LEU A 46 3.47 8.09 2.20
N GLN A 47 4.15 8.33 1.08
CA GLN A 47 4.21 9.62 0.42
C GLN A 47 3.58 9.52 -0.97
N LEU A 48 2.64 10.41 -1.24
CA LEU A 48 1.97 10.54 -2.53
C LEU A 48 2.57 11.73 -3.27
N THR A 49 3.18 11.51 -4.43
CA THR A 49 3.75 12.62 -5.23
C THR A 49 2.89 12.84 -6.48
N PRO A 50 2.29 14.04 -6.62
CA PRO A 50 1.45 14.37 -7.76
C PRO A 50 2.27 14.93 -8.92
N ARG A 51 1.79 14.69 -10.14
CA ARG A 51 2.14 15.41 -11.36
C ARG A 51 0.87 15.66 -12.15
N ASP A 52 0.67 16.89 -12.59
CA ASP A 52 -0.54 17.29 -13.33
C ASP A 52 -1.84 16.89 -12.62
N ASN A 53 -1.89 17.13 -11.31
CA ASN A 53 -3.00 16.77 -10.39
C ASN A 53 -3.33 15.27 -10.31
N ARG A 54 -2.32 14.40 -10.53
CA ARG A 54 -2.45 12.96 -10.45
C ARG A 54 -1.32 12.40 -9.60
N VAL A 55 -1.64 11.53 -8.66
CA VAL A 55 -0.61 10.77 -7.95
C VAL A 55 0.00 9.78 -8.92
N CYS A 56 1.24 10.02 -9.33
CA CYS A 56 1.98 9.17 -10.26
C CYS A 56 3.19 8.50 -9.62
N GLN A 57 3.53 8.86 -8.38
CA GLN A 57 4.54 8.18 -7.58
C GLN A 57 4.02 7.99 -6.18
N VAL A 58 4.22 6.79 -5.65
CA VAL A 58 3.98 6.44 -4.26
C VAL A 58 5.28 5.88 -3.68
N ARG A 59 5.68 6.41 -2.53
CA ARG A 59 6.81 5.91 -1.74
C ARG A 59 6.27 5.33 -0.45
N ALA A 60 6.57 4.06 -0.18
CA ALA A 60 6.25 3.40 1.07
C ALA A 60 7.46 3.44 2.01
N PHE A 61 7.20 3.69 3.30
CA PHE A 61 8.20 3.75 4.35
C PHE A 61 8.09 2.53 5.23
N PHE A 62 9.25 1.93 5.54
CA PHE A 62 9.40 0.72 6.35
C PHE A 62 10.44 0.97 7.43
N ARG A 63 10.17 0.50 8.66
CA ARG A 63 11.14 0.61 9.78
C ARG A 63 12.35 -0.26 9.46
N GLY A 64 13.53 0.25 9.74
CA GLY A 64 14.78 -0.49 9.53
C GLY A 64 15.16 -0.78 8.07
N ALA A 65 14.37 -0.33 7.08
CA ALA A 65 14.62 -0.56 5.67
C ALA A 65 14.49 0.72 4.82
N PRO A 66 15.19 0.80 3.67
CA PRO A 66 15.04 1.93 2.77
C PRO A 66 13.62 2.00 2.19
N PRO A 67 13.11 3.21 1.90
CA PRO A 67 11.79 3.37 1.30
C PRO A 67 11.70 2.69 -0.07
N ARG A 68 10.57 2.01 -0.33
CA ARG A 68 10.26 1.42 -1.63
C ARG A 68 9.37 2.36 -2.45
N THR A 69 9.60 2.43 -3.75
CA THR A 69 8.92 3.41 -4.62
C THR A 69 8.28 2.73 -5.83
N ALA A 70 6.98 2.98 -6.02
CA ALA A 70 6.28 2.76 -7.27
C ALA A 70 6.18 4.08 -8.02
N ARG A 71 6.74 4.15 -9.23
CA ARG A 71 6.80 5.37 -10.02
C ARG A 71 6.32 5.13 -11.44
N TYR A 72 5.35 5.94 -11.85
CA TYR A 72 4.77 5.96 -13.18
C TYR A 72 4.78 7.38 -13.80
N CYS A 73 5.45 8.33 -13.15
CA CYS A 73 5.67 9.65 -13.73
C CYS A 73 6.65 9.54 -14.91
N ALA A 74 6.32 10.11 -16.07
CA ALA A 74 7.29 10.30 -17.13
C ALA A 74 8.33 11.36 -16.69
N GLY A 75 9.59 11.13 -17.01
CA GLY A 75 10.67 12.04 -16.67
C GLY A 75 10.98 12.12 -15.15
N ARG A 76 11.82 13.06 -14.76
CA ARG A 76 12.30 13.24 -13.38
C ARG A 76 11.25 13.94 -12.51
N VAL A 77 11.05 13.48 -11.29
CA VAL A 77 10.27 14.21 -10.29
C VAL A 77 11.08 15.43 -9.84
N THR A 78 10.48 16.61 -9.93
CA THR A 78 11.14 17.89 -9.59
C THR A 78 10.92 18.24 -8.10
N GLY A 79 11.77 19.11 -7.55
CA GLY A 79 11.60 19.63 -6.18
C GLY A 79 10.23 20.26 -5.96
N ARG A 80 9.66 20.95 -6.95
CA ARG A 80 8.32 21.53 -6.87
C ARG A 80 7.22 20.47 -6.76
N GLN A 81 7.39 19.31 -7.35
CA GLN A 81 6.44 18.18 -7.22
C GLN A 81 6.57 17.52 -5.84
N VAL A 82 7.79 17.39 -5.33
CA VAL A 82 8.03 16.89 -3.98
C VAL A 82 7.41 17.82 -2.93
N ALA A 83 7.51 19.13 -3.10
CA ALA A 83 6.90 20.11 -2.21
C ALA A 83 5.36 20.05 -2.17
N ARG A 84 4.72 19.46 -3.19
CA ARG A 84 3.26 19.24 -3.25
C ARG A 84 2.84 17.83 -2.85
N SER A 85 3.78 17.02 -2.39
CA SER A 85 3.49 15.64 -1.95
C SER A 85 2.72 15.66 -0.63
N GLY A 86 1.73 14.79 -0.54
CA GLY A 86 1.11 14.44 0.74
C GLY A 86 1.92 13.33 1.41
N VAL A 87 2.12 13.44 2.70
CA VAL A 87 2.84 12.44 3.52
C VAL A 87 1.99 12.04 4.70
N ALA A 88 1.84 10.73 4.91
CA ALA A 88 1.28 10.15 6.12
C ALA A 88 2.32 9.19 6.70
N VAL A 89 2.74 9.44 7.92
CA VAL A 89 3.69 8.60 8.67
C VAL A 89 3.21 8.48 10.11
N LEU A 90 3.31 7.27 10.64
CA LEU A 90 2.98 6.95 12.03
C LEU A 90 4.19 7.13 12.94
N GLY A 91 3.91 7.38 14.20
CA GLY A 91 4.89 7.43 15.28
C GLY A 91 5.61 6.10 15.52
N VAL A 92 6.62 6.15 16.40
CA VAL A 92 7.34 4.95 16.83
C VAL A 92 6.41 4.05 17.63
N GLY A 93 6.39 2.74 17.33
CA GLY A 93 5.54 1.75 18.01
C GLY A 93 4.10 1.66 17.49
N GLU A 94 3.67 2.58 16.62
CA GLU A 94 2.34 2.50 16.01
C GLU A 94 2.35 1.60 14.77
N THR A 95 1.25 0.89 14.56
CA THR A 95 1.03 0.03 13.39
C THR A 95 -0.19 0.47 12.60
N VAL A 96 -0.17 0.27 11.28
CA VAL A 96 -1.30 0.55 10.41
C VAL A 96 -2.28 -0.62 10.49
N GLN A 97 -3.49 -0.38 10.96
CA GLN A 97 -4.56 -1.39 11.05
C GLN A 97 -5.58 -1.31 9.91
N GLY A 98 -5.49 -0.26 9.11
CA GLY A 98 -6.37 -0.09 7.97
C GLY A 98 -5.98 1.11 7.14
N ILE A 99 -6.54 1.16 5.94
CA ILE A 99 -6.30 2.24 4.97
C ILE A 99 -7.64 2.74 4.45
N GLY A 100 -7.76 4.07 4.35
CA GLY A 100 -8.81 4.74 3.64
C GLY A 100 -8.27 5.48 2.42
N THR A 101 -9.03 5.54 1.35
CA THR A 101 -8.70 6.34 0.16
C THR A 101 -9.81 7.32 -0.16
N CYS A 102 -9.43 8.50 -0.61
CA CYS A 102 -10.36 9.48 -1.13
C CYS A 102 -10.05 9.80 -2.58
N PHE A 103 -11.12 9.95 -3.36
CA PHE A 103 -11.03 10.20 -4.79
C PHE A 103 -11.25 11.68 -5.09
N GLY A 104 -10.44 12.21 -5.99
CA GLY A 104 -10.66 13.49 -6.63
C GLY A 104 -11.49 13.36 -7.91
N ARG A 105 -11.55 14.44 -8.68
CA ARG A 105 -12.17 14.43 -10.01
C ARG A 105 -11.55 13.32 -10.87
N ASN A 106 -12.38 12.63 -11.68
CA ASN A 106 -11.98 11.52 -12.54
C ASN A 106 -11.61 10.20 -11.80
N ARG A 107 -12.19 9.95 -10.63
CA ARG A 107 -12.05 8.70 -9.86
C ARG A 107 -10.59 8.27 -9.62
N ARG A 108 -9.74 9.24 -9.30
CA ARG A 108 -8.34 8.99 -8.96
C ARG A 108 -8.11 9.23 -7.49
N ILE A 109 -7.29 8.40 -6.89
CA ILE A 109 -6.89 8.56 -5.50
C ILE A 109 -6.05 9.83 -5.38
N VAL A 110 -6.48 10.74 -4.51
CA VAL A 110 -5.80 11.99 -4.18
C VAL A 110 -5.40 12.08 -2.71
N ALA A 111 -5.98 11.22 -1.87
CA ALA A 111 -5.61 11.12 -0.46
C ALA A 111 -5.66 9.67 0.01
N VAL A 112 -4.77 9.35 0.94
CA VAL A 112 -4.71 8.08 1.67
C VAL A 112 -4.68 8.40 3.16
N ARG A 113 -5.52 7.72 3.93
CA ARG A 113 -5.61 7.81 5.39
C ARG A 113 -5.22 6.49 6.02
N PHE A 114 -4.43 6.53 7.06
CA PHE A 114 -4.14 5.37 7.91
C PHE A 114 -4.97 5.40 9.17
N PHE A 115 -5.33 4.21 9.62
CA PHE A 115 -5.98 3.97 10.91
C PHE A 115 -5.00 3.22 11.80
N THR A 116 -4.79 3.73 13.01
CA THR A 116 -3.95 3.09 14.04
C THR A 116 -4.81 2.25 14.99
N GLY A 117 -4.17 1.41 15.79
CA GLY A 117 -4.84 0.64 16.84
C GLY A 117 -5.43 1.52 17.96
N ALA A 118 -4.90 2.72 18.15
CA ALA A 118 -5.44 3.71 19.08
C ALA A 118 -6.65 4.49 18.54
N GLY A 119 -7.06 4.22 17.29
CA GLY A 119 -8.16 4.94 16.63
C GLY A 119 -7.76 6.28 16.02
N GLU A 120 -6.49 6.63 16.11
CA GLU A 120 -5.96 7.84 15.47
C GLU A 120 -5.87 7.68 13.96
N THR A 121 -5.89 8.80 13.25
CA THR A 121 -5.78 8.81 11.78
C THR A 121 -4.72 9.79 11.31
N VAL A 122 -3.92 9.37 10.32
CA VAL A 122 -2.94 10.21 9.64
C VAL A 122 -3.23 10.20 8.14
N THR A 123 -3.26 11.36 7.51
CA THR A 123 -3.68 11.49 6.10
C THR A 123 -2.57 12.10 5.24
N ALA A 124 -2.22 11.43 4.14
CA ALA A 124 -1.46 11.98 3.03
C ALA A 124 -2.44 12.49 1.97
N GLN A 125 -2.39 13.77 1.63
CA GLN A 125 -3.31 14.38 0.66
C GLN A 125 -2.56 15.26 -0.32
N THR A 126 -2.90 15.16 -1.60
CA THR A 126 -2.28 15.94 -2.71
C THR A 126 -3.27 16.89 -3.37
N ALA A 127 -4.56 16.66 -3.23
CA ALA A 127 -5.64 17.50 -3.77
C ALA A 127 -6.92 17.31 -2.96
N ALA A 128 -7.92 18.17 -3.18
CA ALA A 128 -9.22 18.08 -2.52
C ALA A 128 -9.97 16.80 -2.91
N CYS A 129 -10.58 16.17 -1.91
CA CYS A 129 -11.50 15.06 -2.07
C CYS A 129 -12.85 15.52 -2.66
N THR A 130 -13.46 14.69 -3.49
CA THR A 130 -14.82 14.95 -4.05
C THR A 130 -15.90 14.12 -3.36
N GLY A 131 -15.57 13.36 -2.33
CA GLY A 131 -16.48 12.51 -1.57
C GLY A 131 -15.88 12.06 -0.25
N SER A 132 -16.51 11.09 0.39
CA SER A 132 -16.02 10.46 1.61
C SER A 132 -14.85 9.52 1.33
N PHE A 133 -14.10 9.19 2.38
CA PHE A 133 -13.11 8.12 2.31
C PHE A 133 -13.81 6.77 2.19
N GLN A 134 -13.31 5.94 1.27
CA GLN A 134 -13.59 4.50 1.28
C GLN A 134 -12.52 3.85 2.16
N GLU A 135 -12.92 2.97 3.06
CA GLU A 135 -12.05 2.45 4.12
C GLU A 135 -12.06 0.94 4.13
N VAL A 136 -10.88 0.36 4.36
CA VAL A 136 -10.69 -1.06 4.61
C VAL A 136 -9.82 -1.21 5.84
N ARG A 137 -10.24 -2.05 6.77
CA ARG A 137 -9.47 -2.42 7.96
C ARG A 137 -9.05 -3.86 7.85
N CYS A 138 -7.86 -4.16 8.32
CA CYS A 138 -7.46 -5.54 8.56
C CYS A 138 -8.33 -6.14 9.67
N GLN A 139 -8.49 -7.45 9.66
CA GLN A 139 -9.19 -8.13 10.76
C GLN A 139 -8.45 -7.92 12.09
N GLU A 140 -9.14 -8.21 13.19
CA GLU A 140 -8.57 -8.07 14.52
C GLU A 140 -7.30 -8.93 14.67
N GLY A 141 -6.27 -8.36 15.29
CA GLY A 141 -4.96 -9.00 15.42
C GLY A 141 -4.08 -8.93 14.16
N TRP A 142 -4.56 -8.29 13.07
CA TRP A 142 -3.82 -8.12 11.83
C TRP A 142 -3.40 -6.67 11.62
N VAL A 143 -2.32 -6.48 10.87
CA VAL A 143 -1.77 -5.16 10.51
C VAL A 143 -1.48 -5.07 9.01
N VAL A 144 -1.44 -3.87 8.49
CA VAL A 144 -1.04 -3.64 7.10
C VAL A 144 0.48 -3.78 6.99
N GLN A 145 0.94 -4.77 6.25
CA GLN A 145 2.36 -5.03 5.96
C GLN A 145 2.85 -4.24 4.73
N GLY A 146 1.94 -3.79 3.91
CA GLY A 146 2.25 -3.05 2.70
C GLY A 146 1.02 -2.76 1.86
N VAL A 147 1.24 -2.36 0.63
CA VAL A 147 0.16 -1.99 -0.30
C VAL A 147 0.42 -2.50 -1.70
N GLN A 148 -0.64 -2.91 -2.38
CA GLN A 148 -0.67 -3.09 -3.83
C GLN A 148 -1.34 -1.87 -4.47
N LEU A 149 -0.67 -1.26 -5.43
CA LEU A 149 -1.05 -0.01 -6.07
C LEU A 149 -1.42 -0.29 -7.52
N TYR A 150 -2.51 0.32 -7.99
CA TYR A 150 -2.99 0.20 -9.35
C TYR A 150 -2.95 1.55 -10.05
N PHE A 151 -2.21 1.65 -11.15
CA PHE A 151 -2.03 2.87 -11.92
C PHE A 151 -2.70 2.74 -13.29
N GLY A 152 -3.35 3.80 -13.75
CA GLY A 152 -4.03 3.77 -15.03
C GLY A 152 -4.55 5.13 -15.49
N GLY A 153 -5.34 5.10 -16.58
CA GLY A 153 -5.96 6.28 -17.14
C GLY A 153 -4.99 7.19 -17.92
N ALA A 154 -3.86 6.66 -18.38
CA ALA A 154 -3.05 7.30 -19.41
C ALA A 154 -3.81 7.28 -20.73
N SER A 155 -3.71 8.36 -21.51
CA SER A 155 -4.24 8.47 -22.86
C SER A 155 -3.25 9.29 -23.72
N TRP A 156 -3.43 9.31 -25.04
CA TRP A 156 -2.58 10.09 -25.92
C TRP A 156 -2.61 11.60 -25.61
N LEU A 157 -3.76 12.12 -25.13
CA LEU A 157 -3.88 13.51 -24.67
C LEU A 157 -3.29 13.74 -23.27
N ARG A 158 -3.17 12.67 -22.47
CA ARG A 158 -2.71 12.72 -21.09
C ARG A 158 -1.84 11.50 -20.79
N PRO A 159 -0.56 11.52 -21.19
CA PRO A 159 0.32 10.34 -21.13
C PRO A 159 0.71 9.91 -19.72
N GLN A 160 0.32 10.69 -18.70
CA GLN A 160 0.64 10.36 -17.31
C GLN A 160 -0.44 9.48 -16.70
N PRO A 161 -0.14 8.23 -16.29
CA PRO A 161 -1.04 7.45 -15.47
C PRO A 161 -1.21 8.10 -14.10
N GLY A 162 -2.28 7.75 -13.40
CA GLY A 162 -2.53 8.18 -12.02
C GLY A 162 -2.93 6.99 -11.16
N LEU A 163 -2.74 7.11 -9.86
CA LEU A 163 -3.18 6.10 -8.91
C LEU A 163 -4.71 6.00 -8.93
N GLN A 164 -5.23 4.83 -9.30
CA GLN A 164 -6.68 4.55 -9.44
C GLN A 164 -7.19 3.56 -8.42
N GLY A 165 -6.33 2.69 -7.91
CA GLY A 165 -6.68 1.70 -6.90
C GLY A 165 -5.55 1.46 -5.93
N LEU A 166 -5.92 1.05 -4.73
CA LEU A 166 -5.02 0.65 -3.66
C LEU A 166 -5.65 -0.52 -2.91
N ARG A 167 -4.89 -1.57 -2.69
CA ARG A 167 -5.27 -2.70 -1.86
C ARG A 167 -4.28 -2.79 -0.70
N PRO A 168 -4.72 -2.67 0.56
CA PRO A 168 -3.85 -2.97 1.70
C PRO A 168 -3.54 -4.46 1.72
N LEU A 169 -2.34 -4.82 2.10
CA LEU A 169 -1.90 -6.19 2.29
C LEU A 169 -1.80 -6.42 3.80
N CYS A 170 -2.79 -7.13 4.33
CA CYS A 170 -2.88 -7.42 5.74
C CYS A 170 -2.17 -8.73 6.08
N THR A 171 -1.55 -8.78 7.25
CA THR A 171 -0.90 -9.99 7.80
C THR A 171 -1.13 -10.06 9.30
N ALA A 172 -1.09 -11.26 9.86
CA ALA A 172 -1.18 -11.44 11.30
C ALA A 172 -0.02 -10.71 11.99
N ARG A 173 -0.33 -10.04 13.10
CA ARG A 173 0.68 -9.43 13.95
C ARG A 173 1.53 -10.53 14.57
N THR A 174 2.85 -10.46 14.44
CA THR A 174 3.74 -11.35 15.19
C THR A 174 3.54 -11.08 16.68
N ALA A 175 3.19 -12.11 17.43
CA ALA A 175 3.14 -12.00 18.89
C ALA A 175 4.53 -11.59 19.42
N PRO A 176 4.61 -10.67 20.38
CA PRO A 176 5.87 -10.25 21.00
C PRO A 176 6.57 -11.38 21.73
#